data_ee4a597a9c67cff938241fd3813d61d1
#
_entry.id   ee4a597a9c67cff938241fd3813d61d1
#
_cell.length_a   1.000
_cell.length_b   1.000
_cell.length_c   1.000
_cell.angle_alpha   90.00
_cell.angle_beta   90.00
_cell.angle_gamma   90.00
#
_symmetry.space_group_name_H-M   'P 1'
#
loop_
_entity.id
_entity.type
_entity.pdbx_description
1 polymer ?
#
loop_
_entity_poly.entity_id
_entity_poly.type
_entity_poly.pdbx_seq_one_letter_code
_entity_poly.pdbx_strand_id
1 'polypeptide(L)'
;ATGPLTVVAADGMPVQPFARKRLLMGMGETYDVIVTVPDGGRYEVRATAQDGSGHASLFLGAGEQHPVSVIPKPELYSMDWMLAGMDDESPGDLESARPLAPYVALRARQSTALPPAAPVREMELRLTGDMQRYVWSFNGKTVKEESTIRVTRGEVVRMRFINDTMMHHPLHLHGHFFRLLNGQGEFAPLKHTVDVPPMGKAAIEFLANEEGDWVFHCHLLYHMKAGMTRVISYAEQGPDHQPKIHLKHVNPWQFTVDGTVQGNFTEGSTGWYNDRHRVALDW
;
A
#
# COMPACT_ATOMS: atom_id res chain seq x y z
N ALA A 1 9.95 7.47 -16.66
CA ALA A 1 9.82 8.48 -17.72
C ALA A 1 11.19 8.83 -18.27
N THR A 2 11.25 9.29 -19.52
CA THR A 2 12.51 9.75 -20.15
C THR A 2 13.02 11.08 -19.58
N GLY A 3 12.13 11.88 -18.97
CA GLY A 3 12.43 13.11 -18.26
C GLY A 3 11.88 13.10 -16.83
N PRO A 4 12.16 14.14 -16.04
CA PRO A 4 11.64 14.22 -14.70
C PRO A 4 10.12 14.40 -14.68
N LEU A 5 9.48 13.72 -13.72
CA LEU A 5 8.10 13.93 -13.31
C LEU A 5 8.13 14.91 -12.14
N THR A 6 7.56 16.09 -12.27
CA THR A 6 7.42 17.03 -11.14
C THR A 6 6.11 16.71 -10.42
N VAL A 7 6.21 16.08 -9.26
CA VAL A 7 5.06 15.74 -8.42
C VAL A 7 4.52 17.02 -7.79
N VAL A 8 3.22 17.27 -7.90
CA VAL A 8 2.54 18.45 -7.38
C VAL A 8 1.37 18.14 -6.45
N ALA A 9 0.86 16.90 -6.49
CA ALA A 9 -0.13 16.41 -5.54
C ALA A 9 0.08 14.90 -5.29
N ALA A 10 -0.35 14.42 -4.13
CA ALA A 10 -0.43 13.02 -3.76
C ALA A 10 -1.81 12.74 -3.19
N ASP A 11 -2.49 11.69 -3.68
CA ASP A 11 -3.86 11.35 -3.33
C ASP A 11 -4.82 12.55 -3.46
N GLY A 12 -4.62 13.39 -4.51
CA GLY A 12 -5.40 14.60 -4.76
C GLY A 12 -5.04 15.80 -3.88
N MET A 13 -4.14 15.64 -2.89
CA MET A 13 -3.77 16.70 -1.96
C MET A 13 -2.48 17.40 -2.40
N PRO A 14 -2.48 18.75 -2.49
CA PRO A 14 -1.33 19.51 -2.99
C PRO A 14 -0.09 19.35 -2.10
N VAL A 15 1.05 19.08 -2.72
CA VAL A 15 2.36 19.01 -2.07
C VAL A 15 3.33 20.05 -2.63
N GLN A 16 4.40 20.32 -1.90
CA GLN A 16 5.51 21.11 -2.44
C GLN A 16 6.09 20.37 -3.64
N PRO A 17 6.26 21.04 -4.81
CA PRO A 17 6.73 20.37 -6.00
C PRO A 17 8.14 19.78 -5.81
N PHE A 18 8.34 18.55 -6.25
CA PHE A 18 9.64 17.90 -6.32
C PHE A 18 9.73 17.00 -7.55
N ALA A 19 10.94 16.86 -8.09
CA ALA A 19 11.18 16.09 -9.30
C ALA A 19 11.66 14.67 -8.99
N ARG A 20 11.17 13.70 -9.76
CA ARG A 20 11.63 12.30 -9.75
C ARG A 20 11.61 11.74 -11.17
N LYS A 21 12.53 10.84 -11.49
CA LYS A 21 12.49 10.06 -12.74
C LYS A 21 11.62 8.81 -12.62
N ARG A 22 11.49 8.28 -11.41
CA ARG A 22 10.72 7.09 -11.08
C ARG A 22 9.94 7.33 -9.79
N LEU A 23 8.77 6.72 -9.69
CA LEU A 23 7.92 6.70 -8.49
C LEU A 23 7.53 5.26 -8.22
N LEU A 24 7.70 4.79 -7.00
CA LEU A 24 7.02 3.61 -6.51
C LEU A 24 5.63 4.04 -6.01
N MET A 25 4.60 3.35 -6.45
CA MET A 25 3.21 3.63 -6.09
C MET A 25 2.55 2.36 -5.59
N GLY A 26 1.97 2.41 -4.41
CA GLY A 26 1.10 1.36 -3.91
C GLY A 26 -0.25 1.37 -4.65
N MET A 27 -0.93 0.23 -4.67
CA MET A 27 -2.30 0.18 -5.22
C MET A 27 -3.22 1.11 -4.44
N GLY A 28 -3.96 1.96 -5.14
CA GLY A 28 -4.86 2.97 -4.57
C GLY A 28 -4.21 4.33 -4.34
N GLU A 29 -2.90 4.47 -4.45
CA GLU A 29 -2.25 5.78 -4.44
C GLU A 29 -2.42 6.49 -5.78
N THR A 30 -2.47 7.82 -5.73
CA THR A 30 -2.43 8.68 -6.92
C THR A 30 -1.40 9.78 -6.76
N TYR A 31 -0.78 10.19 -7.88
CA TYR A 31 0.14 11.31 -7.92
C TYR A 31 -0.16 12.18 -9.14
N ASP A 32 -0.35 13.48 -8.93
CA ASP A 32 -0.42 14.42 -10.02
C ASP A 32 0.97 14.91 -10.35
N VAL A 33 1.32 14.84 -11.63
CA VAL A 33 2.67 15.18 -12.09
C VAL A 33 2.61 16.17 -13.25
N ILE A 34 3.54 17.11 -13.25
CA ILE A 34 3.79 18.00 -14.39
C ILE A 34 4.99 17.45 -15.14
N VAL A 35 4.85 17.32 -16.45
CA VAL A 35 5.92 16.92 -17.36
C VAL A 35 6.11 17.99 -18.44
N THR A 36 7.35 18.26 -18.79
CA THR A 36 7.68 19.08 -19.96
C THR A 36 8.02 18.14 -21.10
N VAL A 37 7.26 18.25 -22.19
CA VAL A 37 7.49 17.46 -23.40
C VAL A 37 8.31 18.32 -24.37
N PRO A 38 9.57 17.94 -24.67
CA PRO A 38 10.37 18.67 -25.66
C PRO A 38 9.75 18.55 -27.06
N ASP A 39 9.96 19.58 -27.89
CA ASP A 39 9.52 19.58 -29.28
C ASP A 39 10.23 18.50 -30.10
N GLY A 40 9.52 17.94 -31.09
CA GLY A 40 10.08 17.03 -32.07
C GLY A 40 10.25 15.57 -31.63
N GLY A 41 9.80 15.21 -30.43
CA GLY A 41 9.90 13.85 -29.91
C GLY A 41 8.60 13.30 -29.30
N ARG A 42 8.49 11.96 -29.23
CA ARG A 42 7.48 11.22 -28.49
C ARG A 42 8.14 10.52 -27.31
N TYR A 43 7.83 10.96 -26.10
CA TYR A 43 8.50 10.52 -24.88
C TYR A 43 7.62 9.55 -24.10
N GLU A 44 8.20 8.43 -23.67
CA GLU A 44 7.49 7.39 -22.96
C GLU A 44 7.35 7.70 -21.47
N VAL A 45 6.12 7.54 -20.95
CA VAL A 45 5.83 7.34 -19.53
C VAL A 45 5.38 5.89 -19.37
N ARG A 46 6.15 5.10 -18.62
CA ARG A 46 5.90 3.67 -18.46
C ARG A 46 5.53 3.36 -17.01
N ALA A 47 4.43 2.62 -16.83
CA ALA A 47 4.07 1.96 -15.59
C ALA A 47 4.48 0.49 -15.69
N THR A 48 5.33 0.03 -14.78
CA THR A 48 5.82 -1.36 -14.74
C THR A 48 5.30 -2.01 -13.45
N ALA A 49 4.72 -3.21 -13.58
CA ALA A 49 4.33 -4.01 -12.43
C ALA A 49 5.54 -4.30 -11.54
N GLN A 50 5.36 -4.25 -10.23
CA GLN A 50 6.47 -4.38 -9.28
C GLN A 50 7.19 -5.73 -9.39
N ASP A 51 6.47 -6.79 -9.72
CA ASP A 51 7.02 -8.14 -9.94
C ASP A 51 7.67 -8.33 -11.32
N GLY A 52 7.64 -7.28 -12.17
CA GLY A 52 8.16 -7.33 -13.52
C GLY A 52 7.34 -8.18 -14.49
N SER A 53 6.10 -8.54 -14.14
CA SER A 53 5.22 -9.37 -14.99
C SER A 53 4.72 -8.64 -16.23
N GLY A 54 4.73 -7.30 -16.24
CA GLY A 54 4.29 -6.52 -17.38
C GLY A 54 4.45 -5.02 -17.18
N HIS A 55 4.11 -4.28 -18.25
CA HIS A 55 4.09 -2.81 -18.21
C HIS A 55 3.03 -2.25 -19.16
N ALA A 56 2.66 -1.02 -18.93
CA ALA A 56 1.87 -0.21 -19.84
C ALA A 56 2.62 1.09 -20.15
N SER A 57 2.50 1.58 -21.38
CA SER A 57 3.21 2.73 -21.88
C SER A 57 2.28 3.78 -22.45
N LEU A 58 2.54 5.03 -22.09
CA LEU A 58 1.93 6.22 -22.70
C LEU A 58 3.05 7.03 -23.37
N PHE A 59 2.81 7.46 -24.60
CA PHE A 59 3.72 8.33 -25.33
C PHE A 59 3.14 9.75 -25.44
N LEU A 60 3.90 10.73 -24.98
CA LEU A 60 3.56 12.15 -25.02
C LEU A 60 4.38 12.86 -26.09
N GLY A 61 3.75 13.76 -26.86
CA GLY A 61 4.39 14.51 -27.95
C GLY A 61 4.25 13.83 -29.31
N ALA A 62 4.94 14.40 -30.31
CA ALA A 62 4.94 13.93 -31.69
C ALA A 62 6.35 14.00 -32.27
N GLY A 63 6.73 13.02 -33.08
CA GLY A 63 8.06 12.91 -33.69
C GLY A 63 8.75 11.59 -33.36
N GLU A 64 10.07 11.61 -33.27
CA GLU A 64 10.89 10.46 -32.97
C GLU A 64 10.56 9.86 -31.61
N GLN A 65 10.52 8.53 -31.52
CA GLN A 65 10.20 7.82 -30.29
C GLN A 65 11.42 7.74 -29.36
N HIS A 66 11.20 8.17 -28.12
CA HIS A 66 12.18 8.08 -27.03
C HIS A 66 11.66 7.14 -25.95
N PRO A 67 11.93 5.84 -26.03
CA PRO A 67 11.51 4.89 -25.02
C PRO A 67 12.32 5.02 -23.73
N VAL A 68 11.73 4.65 -22.61
CA VAL A 68 12.48 4.54 -21.34
C VAL A 68 13.31 3.24 -21.33
N SER A 69 14.39 3.26 -20.55
CA SER A 69 15.20 2.06 -20.33
C SER A 69 14.35 0.95 -19.70
N VAL A 70 14.60 -0.28 -20.13
CA VAL A 70 13.94 -1.45 -19.54
C VAL A 70 14.41 -1.60 -18.09
N ILE A 71 13.44 -1.73 -17.19
CA ILE A 71 13.74 -2.05 -15.79
C ILE A 71 13.95 -3.57 -15.72
N PRO A 72 15.10 -4.04 -15.21
CA PRO A 72 15.32 -5.47 -15.04
C PRO A 72 14.25 -6.08 -14.15
N LYS A 73 13.84 -7.33 -14.43
CA LYS A 73 12.95 -8.07 -13.55
C LYS A 73 13.60 -8.19 -12.17
N PRO A 74 12.92 -7.77 -11.11
CA PRO A 74 13.51 -7.84 -9.78
C PRO A 74 13.59 -9.29 -9.30
N GLU A 75 14.61 -9.59 -8.52
CA GLU A 75 14.61 -10.77 -7.68
C GLU A 75 13.65 -10.52 -6.51
N LEU A 76 12.45 -11.08 -6.59
CA LEU A 76 11.49 -11.04 -5.50
C LEU A 76 12.08 -11.80 -4.30
N TYR A 77 11.93 -11.23 -3.11
CA TYR A 77 12.42 -11.82 -1.85
C TYR A 77 13.95 -11.86 -1.66
N SER A 78 14.73 -11.09 -2.43
CA SER A 78 16.14 -10.92 -2.11
C SER A 78 16.33 -10.08 -0.83
N MET A 79 17.37 -10.42 -0.05
CA MET A 79 17.65 -9.68 1.20
C MET A 79 18.10 -8.24 0.96
N ASP A 80 18.69 -7.94 -0.19
CA ASP A 80 19.25 -6.62 -0.49
C ASP A 80 18.23 -5.49 -0.50
N TRP A 81 17.01 -5.76 -1.00
CA TRP A 81 15.98 -4.75 -0.98
C TRP A 81 15.25 -4.64 0.37
N MET A 82 15.32 -5.68 1.22
CA MET A 82 14.85 -5.59 2.60
C MET A 82 15.70 -4.62 3.41
N LEU A 83 17.01 -4.62 3.19
CA LEU A 83 17.94 -3.72 3.86
C LEU A 83 17.79 -2.29 3.37
N ALA A 84 17.54 -2.08 2.08
CA ALA A 84 17.32 -0.74 1.51
C ALA A 84 16.06 -0.03 2.06
N GLY A 85 15.10 -0.76 2.62
CA GLY A 85 13.92 -0.19 3.28
C GLY A 85 14.12 0.13 4.77
N MET A 86 15.24 -0.26 5.35
CA MET A 86 15.54 -0.05 6.77
C MET A 86 16.36 1.21 7.06
N ASP A 87 17.10 1.71 6.08
CA ASP A 87 17.90 2.92 6.23
C ASP A 87 17.11 4.16 5.79
N ASP A 88 16.48 4.81 6.76
CA ASP A 88 15.63 6.00 6.59
C ASP A 88 16.40 7.28 6.19
N GLU A 89 17.73 7.23 6.03
CA GLU A 89 18.58 8.40 5.84
C GLU A 89 19.25 8.55 4.46
N SER A 90 19.13 7.58 3.58
CA SER A 90 19.71 7.74 2.24
C SER A 90 18.65 8.26 1.27
N PRO A 91 18.86 9.43 0.63
CA PRO A 91 18.11 9.78 -0.56
C PRO A 91 18.46 8.70 -1.59
N GLY A 92 17.56 7.70 -1.70
CA GLY A 92 17.76 6.51 -2.50
C GLY A 92 18.31 6.89 -3.87
N ASP A 93 19.45 6.31 -4.19
CA ASP A 93 20.14 6.53 -5.44
C ASP A 93 19.14 6.38 -6.59
N LEU A 94 19.07 7.42 -7.44
CA LEU A 94 18.17 7.51 -8.58
C LEU A 94 18.36 6.35 -9.59
N GLU A 95 19.34 5.52 -9.36
CA GLU A 95 19.73 4.36 -10.19
C GLU A 95 19.40 3.00 -9.58
N SER A 96 18.90 2.93 -8.34
CA SER A 96 18.51 1.64 -7.78
C SER A 96 17.45 0.97 -8.66
N ALA A 97 17.54 -0.33 -8.84
CA ALA A 97 16.57 -1.10 -9.63
C ALA A 97 15.12 -0.93 -9.12
N ARG A 98 14.95 -0.52 -7.85
CA ARG A 98 13.66 -0.26 -7.21
C ARG A 98 13.69 1.06 -6.46
N PRO A 99 12.96 2.08 -6.93
CA PRO A 99 12.78 3.31 -6.15
C PRO A 99 11.97 3.00 -4.88
N LEU A 100 12.28 3.72 -3.81
CA LEU A 100 11.40 3.76 -2.65
C LEU A 100 10.16 4.61 -2.93
N ALA A 101 9.09 4.39 -2.15
CA ALA A 101 7.96 5.29 -2.16
C ALA A 101 8.42 6.73 -1.82
N PRO A 102 7.89 7.77 -2.47
CA PRO A 102 8.42 9.12 -2.36
C PRO A 102 8.07 9.82 -1.04
N TYR A 103 7.72 9.07 0.00
CA TYR A 103 7.12 9.60 1.24
C TYR A 103 7.99 10.63 1.95
N VAL A 104 9.29 10.41 2.06
CA VAL A 104 10.22 11.35 2.70
C VAL A 104 10.23 12.72 2.00
N ALA A 105 10.04 12.74 0.68
CA ALA A 105 10.01 13.96 -0.10
C ALA A 105 8.66 14.69 -0.09
N LEU A 106 7.60 14.00 0.31
CA LEU A 106 6.26 14.58 0.35
C LEU A 106 6.15 15.59 1.49
N ARG A 107 5.78 16.83 1.16
CA ARG A 107 5.51 17.90 2.11
C ARG A 107 4.27 18.66 1.68
N ALA A 108 3.31 18.81 2.56
CA ALA A 108 2.11 19.60 2.29
C ALA A 108 2.45 21.07 1.99
N ARG A 109 1.68 21.70 1.12
CA ARG A 109 1.87 23.13 0.78
C ARG A 109 1.41 24.07 1.89
N GLN A 110 0.48 23.61 2.72
CA GLN A 110 -0.08 24.34 3.85
C GLN A 110 0.04 23.48 5.10
N SER A 111 -0.04 24.09 6.28
CA SER A 111 -0.05 23.35 7.53
C SER A 111 -1.25 22.40 7.56
N THR A 112 -0.99 21.17 7.95
CA THR A 112 -1.97 20.10 8.16
C THR A 112 -2.08 19.74 9.64
N ALA A 113 -1.54 20.60 10.53
CA ALA A 113 -1.54 20.35 11.95
C ALA A 113 -2.97 20.10 12.45
N LEU A 114 -3.13 19.09 13.28
CA LEU A 114 -4.39 18.77 13.92
C LEU A 114 -4.60 19.63 15.17
N PRO A 115 -5.84 19.77 15.68
CA PRO A 115 -6.11 20.58 16.85
C PRO A 115 -5.24 20.13 18.05
N PRO A 116 -4.43 21.01 18.65
CA PRO A 116 -3.47 20.62 19.71
C PRO A 116 -4.14 20.16 21.00
N ALA A 117 -5.40 20.57 21.23
CA ALA A 117 -6.19 20.18 22.40
C ALA A 117 -6.97 18.88 22.21
N ALA A 118 -6.97 18.29 21.01
CA ALA A 118 -7.66 17.04 20.75
C ALA A 118 -6.97 15.88 21.49
N PRO A 119 -7.71 15.00 22.16
CA PRO A 119 -7.12 13.82 22.78
C PRO A 119 -6.51 12.93 21.72
N VAL A 120 -5.32 12.39 21.97
CA VAL A 120 -4.62 11.50 21.04
C VAL A 120 -4.76 10.07 21.51
N ARG A 121 -5.27 9.22 20.62
CA ARG A 121 -5.32 7.78 20.83
C ARG A 121 -4.31 7.10 19.90
N GLU A 122 -3.32 6.45 20.50
CA GLU A 122 -2.32 5.68 19.75
C GLU A 122 -2.72 4.22 19.69
N MET A 123 -2.47 3.59 18.51
CA MET A 123 -2.61 2.17 18.34
C MET A 123 -1.52 1.61 17.40
N GLU A 124 -1.15 0.37 17.65
CA GLU A 124 -0.23 -0.37 16.80
C GLU A 124 -0.99 -1.47 16.06
N LEU A 125 -0.78 -1.54 14.77
CA LEU A 125 -1.32 -2.58 13.90
C LEU A 125 -0.17 -3.31 13.21
N ARG A 126 0.04 -4.55 13.61
CA ARG A 126 0.97 -5.45 12.96
C ARG A 126 0.31 -6.08 11.74
N LEU A 127 0.94 -5.94 10.60
CA LEU A 127 0.49 -6.54 9.34
C LEU A 127 1.07 -7.95 9.29
N THR A 128 0.21 -8.93 9.35
CA THR A 128 0.57 -10.33 9.47
C THR A 128 -0.06 -11.16 8.35
N GLY A 129 0.56 -12.26 7.99
CA GLY A 129 0.06 -13.11 6.93
C GLY A 129 0.65 -14.50 6.94
N ASP A 130 -0.08 -15.42 6.30
CA ASP A 130 0.34 -16.78 6.06
C ASP A 130 0.16 -17.09 4.57
N MET A 131 1.27 -17.18 3.85
CA MET A 131 1.27 -17.43 2.41
C MET A 131 0.76 -18.82 2.04
N GLN A 132 0.93 -19.81 2.91
CA GLN A 132 0.48 -21.18 2.62
C GLN A 132 -1.04 -21.31 2.72
N ARG A 133 -1.64 -20.68 3.73
CA ARG A 133 -3.09 -20.66 3.91
C ARG A 133 -3.75 -19.49 3.22
N TYR A 134 -2.95 -18.56 2.72
CA TYR A 134 -3.38 -17.31 2.10
C TYR A 134 -4.32 -16.49 3.01
N VAL A 135 -3.92 -16.33 4.26
CA VAL A 135 -4.64 -15.56 5.28
C VAL A 135 -3.84 -14.29 5.59
N TRP A 136 -4.49 -13.15 5.52
CA TRP A 136 -3.90 -11.86 5.80
C TRP A 136 -4.68 -11.15 6.89
N SER A 137 -3.99 -10.48 7.80
CA SER A 137 -4.64 -10.01 9.03
C SER A 137 -3.93 -8.80 9.66
N PHE A 138 -4.63 -8.14 10.57
CA PHE A 138 -4.06 -7.16 11.50
C PHE A 138 -3.96 -7.80 12.89
N ASN A 139 -2.79 -7.71 13.52
CA ASN A 139 -2.53 -8.28 14.84
C ASN A 139 -2.87 -9.77 14.94
N GLY A 140 -2.65 -10.53 13.86
CA GLY A 140 -2.97 -11.96 13.81
C GLY A 140 -4.46 -12.29 13.70
N LYS A 141 -5.34 -11.29 13.58
CA LYS A 141 -6.80 -11.46 13.50
C LYS A 141 -7.33 -11.01 12.16
N THR A 142 -8.10 -11.84 11.51
CA THR A 142 -8.83 -11.50 10.28
C THR A 142 -10.04 -10.63 10.57
N VAL A 143 -10.67 -10.08 9.53
CA VAL A 143 -11.94 -9.32 9.67
C VAL A 143 -13.08 -10.13 10.27
N LYS A 144 -13.04 -11.45 10.20
CA LYS A 144 -14.05 -12.32 10.84
C LYS A 144 -13.87 -12.41 12.35
N GLU A 145 -12.64 -12.32 12.82
CA GLU A 145 -12.30 -12.44 14.23
C GLU A 145 -12.36 -11.09 14.94
N GLU A 146 -11.99 -10.04 14.21
CA GLU A 146 -12.05 -8.67 14.70
C GLU A 146 -12.33 -7.73 13.52
N SER A 147 -13.55 -7.22 13.44
CA SER A 147 -14.00 -6.43 12.30
C SER A 147 -13.87 -4.93 12.51
N THR A 148 -13.83 -4.44 13.76
CA THR A 148 -14.10 -3.05 14.07
C THR A 148 -12.99 -2.40 14.90
N ILE A 149 -12.59 -1.21 14.51
CA ILE A 149 -11.81 -0.27 15.31
C ILE A 149 -12.77 0.86 15.70
N ARG A 150 -13.12 0.95 16.99
CA ARG A 150 -13.98 2.03 17.47
C ARG A 150 -13.17 3.28 17.72
N VAL A 151 -13.70 4.40 17.27
CA VAL A 151 -13.12 5.73 17.46
C VAL A 151 -14.16 6.67 18.09
N THR A 152 -13.69 7.73 18.76
CA THR A 152 -14.56 8.76 19.35
C THR A 152 -14.42 10.05 18.54
N ARG A 153 -15.54 10.70 18.27
CA ARG A 153 -15.52 11.98 17.55
C ARG A 153 -14.66 13.01 18.27
N GLY A 154 -13.81 13.68 17.52
CA GLY A 154 -12.91 14.72 18.02
C GLY A 154 -11.57 14.22 18.55
N GLU A 155 -11.35 12.91 18.64
CA GLU A 155 -10.02 12.39 18.96
C GLU A 155 -9.12 12.37 17.71
N VAL A 156 -7.82 12.51 17.93
CA VAL A 156 -6.79 12.22 16.95
C VAL A 156 -6.40 10.75 17.08
N VAL A 157 -6.68 9.99 16.04
CA VAL A 157 -6.30 8.58 15.97
C VAL A 157 -4.93 8.46 15.27
N ARG A 158 -3.93 8.01 16.02
CA ARG A 158 -2.59 7.74 15.49
C ARG A 158 -2.36 6.25 15.37
N MET A 159 -2.12 5.79 14.15
CA MET A 159 -1.87 4.39 13.86
C MET A 159 -0.42 4.18 13.46
N ARG A 160 0.24 3.22 14.10
CA ARG A 160 1.58 2.76 13.72
C ARG A 160 1.45 1.39 13.08
N PHE A 161 1.94 1.26 11.87
CA PHE A 161 1.96 0.01 11.13
C PHE A 161 3.33 -0.63 11.22
N ILE A 162 3.37 -1.91 11.53
CA ILE A 162 4.57 -2.76 11.51
C ILE A 162 4.28 -3.93 10.59
N ASN A 163 5.01 -4.00 9.51
CA ASN A 163 4.84 -5.08 8.54
C ASN A 163 5.76 -6.25 8.89
N ASP A 164 5.17 -7.34 9.36
CA ASP A 164 5.87 -8.59 9.69
C ASP A 164 5.89 -9.58 8.51
N THR A 165 5.61 -9.11 7.32
CA THR A 165 5.52 -9.94 6.12
C THR A 165 6.52 -9.50 5.05
N MET A 166 6.73 -10.38 4.08
CA MET A 166 7.56 -10.12 2.90
C MET A 166 6.80 -9.45 1.75
N MET A 167 5.58 -8.99 2.00
CA MET A 167 4.72 -8.36 1.00
C MET A 167 4.52 -6.88 1.30
N HIS A 168 4.34 -6.08 0.25
CA HIS A 168 3.85 -4.71 0.39
C HIS A 168 2.39 -4.71 0.84
N HIS A 169 2.02 -3.75 1.66
CA HIS A 169 0.63 -3.55 2.07
C HIS A 169 0.23 -2.08 1.91
N PRO A 170 -0.32 -1.69 0.75
CA PRO A 170 -0.95 -0.37 0.60
C PRO A 170 -2.24 -0.34 1.43
N LEU A 171 -2.21 0.41 2.52
CA LEU A 171 -3.33 0.56 3.45
C LEU A 171 -4.15 1.79 3.09
N HIS A 172 -5.43 1.58 2.87
CA HIS A 172 -6.39 2.61 2.48
C HIS A 172 -7.47 2.81 3.52
N LEU A 173 -7.72 4.07 3.87
CA LEU A 173 -8.78 4.50 4.76
C LEU A 173 -9.83 5.28 3.97
N HIS A 174 -11.05 4.77 3.97
CA HIS A 174 -12.19 5.48 3.40
C HIS A 174 -12.64 6.65 4.27
N GLY A 175 -13.23 7.65 3.66
CA GLY A 175 -13.89 8.79 4.32
C GLY A 175 -12.96 9.80 4.99
N HIS A 176 -11.69 9.50 5.13
CA HIS A 176 -10.73 10.35 5.80
C HIS A 176 -9.48 10.57 4.96
N PHE A 177 -8.94 11.79 5.04
CA PHE A 177 -7.54 12.00 4.75
C PHE A 177 -6.75 11.91 6.05
N PHE A 178 -5.67 11.16 6.05
CA PHE A 178 -4.75 11.08 7.16
C PHE A 178 -3.46 11.83 6.86
N ARG A 179 -2.80 12.30 7.88
CA ARG A 179 -1.43 12.83 7.83
C ARG A 179 -0.45 11.66 7.83
N LEU A 180 0.41 11.59 6.83
CA LEU A 180 1.52 10.64 6.85
C LEU A 180 2.66 11.21 7.69
N LEU A 181 3.01 10.55 8.78
CA LEU A 181 4.05 11.00 9.72
C LEU A 181 5.44 10.67 9.18
N ASN A 182 5.92 11.49 8.27
CA ASN A 182 7.17 11.32 7.51
C ASN A 182 8.29 12.29 7.95
N GLY A 183 8.22 12.84 9.15
CA GLY A 183 9.21 13.80 9.66
C GLY A 183 8.97 15.27 9.27
N GLN A 184 7.94 15.58 8.47
CA GLN A 184 7.65 16.95 8.02
C GLN A 184 6.85 17.80 9.04
N GLY A 185 6.61 17.29 10.25
CA GLY A 185 5.95 18.02 11.32
C GLY A 185 4.56 18.51 10.93
N GLU A 186 4.32 19.83 11.09
CA GLU A 186 3.03 20.43 10.75
C GLU A 186 2.69 20.41 9.25
N PHE A 187 3.67 20.13 8.39
CA PHE A 187 3.50 20.01 6.95
C PHE A 187 3.48 18.55 6.49
N ALA A 188 3.15 17.61 7.37
CA ALA A 188 2.97 16.22 6.99
C ALA A 188 1.93 16.11 5.87
N PRO A 189 2.20 15.36 4.78
CA PRO A 189 1.29 15.29 3.66
C PRO A 189 -0.01 14.58 4.03
N LEU A 190 -1.12 15.05 3.47
CA LEU A 190 -2.41 14.36 3.55
C LEU A 190 -2.46 13.30 2.46
N LYS A 191 -2.88 12.10 2.85
CA LYS A 191 -3.08 10.95 1.97
C LYS A 191 -4.29 10.14 2.42
N HIS A 192 -4.78 9.29 1.55
CA HIS A 192 -5.79 8.29 1.91
C HIS A 192 -5.28 6.85 1.76
N THR A 193 -4.08 6.68 1.17
CA THR A 193 -3.42 5.38 1.02
C THR A 193 -1.94 5.52 1.37
N VAL A 194 -1.40 4.55 2.10
CA VAL A 194 0.03 4.47 2.41
C VAL A 194 0.51 3.04 2.20
N ASP A 195 1.55 2.86 1.41
CA ASP A 195 2.19 1.56 1.25
C ASP A 195 3.17 1.29 2.39
N VAL A 196 3.02 0.17 3.06
CA VAL A 196 3.95 -0.31 4.08
C VAL A 196 4.82 -1.39 3.45
N PRO A 197 6.11 -1.10 3.20
CA PRO A 197 6.99 -2.04 2.53
C PRO A 197 7.23 -3.30 3.38
N PRO A 198 7.70 -4.39 2.80
CA PRO A 198 8.06 -5.60 3.54
C PRO A 198 9.00 -5.32 4.68
N MET A 199 8.72 -5.91 5.86
CA MET A 199 9.46 -5.72 7.11
C MET A 199 9.62 -4.24 7.55
N GLY A 200 8.92 -3.33 6.87
CA GLY A 200 8.97 -1.89 7.11
C GLY A 200 7.92 -1.40 8.09
N LYS A 201 7.91 -0.09 8.27
CA LYS A 201 6.99 0.60 9.17
C LYS A 201 6.43 1.84 8.49
N ALA A 202 5.24 2.25 8.90
CA ALA A 202 4.66 3.55 8.59
C ALA A 202 3.82 4.04 9.77
N ALA A 203 3.60 5.35 9.84
CA ALA A 203 2.71 5.91 10.84
C ALA A 203 1.83 6.98 10.21
N ILE A 204 0.57 6.97 10.59
CA ILE A 204 -0.43 7.96 10.15
C ILE A 204 -1.17 8.52 11.35
N GLU A 205 -1.80 9.67 11.15
CA GLU A 205 -2.78 10.18 12.10
C GLU A 205 -3.90 10.95 11.40
N PHE A 206 -5.10 10.88 11.93
CA PHE A 206 -6.25 11.62 11.42
C PHE A 206 -7.14 12.10 12.57
N LEU A 207 -7.85 13.18 12.32
CA LEU A 207 -8.91 13.62 13.23
C LEU A 207 -10.17 12.80 12.96
N ALA A 208 -10.72 12.17 13.97
CA ALA A 208 -11.99 11.47 13.88
C ALA A 208 -13.15 12.48 13.88
N ASN A 209 -13.48 13.03 12.73
CA ASN A 209 -14.49 14.08 12.56
C ASN A 209 -15.61 13.74 11.57
N GLU A 210 -15.60 12.53 11.04
CA GLU A 210 -16.64 12.03 10.15
C GLU A 210 -17.73 11.29 10.93
N GLU A 211 -18.77 10.88 10.21
CA GLU A 211 -19.88 10.08 10.74
C GLU A 211 -19.99 8.75 10.02
N GLY A 212 -20.50 7.73 10.69
CA GLY A 212 -20.79 6.44 10.09
C GLY A 212 -19.67 5.41 10.25
N ASP A 213 -19.61 4.50 9.30
CA ASP A 213 -18.69 3.38 9.27
C ASP A 213 -17.83 3.46 8.03
N TRP A 214 -16.51 3.41 8.22
CA TRP A 214 -15.55 3.58 7.13
C TRP A 214 -14.62 2.39 7.03
N VAL A 215 -14.48 1.84 5.83
CA VAL A 215 -13.59 0.69 5.60
C VAL A 215 -12.14 1.16 5.70
N PHE A 216 -11.35 0.38 6.41
CA PHE A 216 -9.90 0.45 6.45
C PHE A 216 -9.33 -0.90 6.01
N HIS A 217 -8.54 -0.94 4.96
CA HIS A 217 -8.12 -2.22 4.38
C HIS A 217 -6.80 -2.13 3.61
N CYS A 218 -6.16 -3.28 3.41
CA CYS A 218 -5.11 -3.40 2.42
C CYS A 218 -5.71 -3.31 1.02
N HIS A 219 -5.17 -2.46 0.16
CA HIS A 219 -5.68 -2.26 -1.19
C HIS A 219 -5.22 -3.33 -2.20
N LEU A 220 -4.32 -4.24 -1.80
CA LEU A 220 -4.18 -5.52 -2.48
C LEU A 220 -5.45 -6.31 -2.23
N LEU A 221 -6.32 -6.41 -3.24
CA LEU A 221 -7.68 -6.93 -3.08
C LEU A 221 -7.73 -8.38 -2.59
N TYR A 222 -6.71 -9.16 -2.91
CA TYR A 222 -6.60 -10.53 -2.38
C TYR A 222 -6.32 -10.54 -0.88
N HIS A 223 -5.46 -9.63 -0.38
CA HIS A 223 -5.20 -9.47 1.05
C HIS A 223 -6.44 -8.97 1.78
N MET A 224 -7.13 -7.97 1.20
CA MET A 224 -8.39 -7.46 1.72
C MET A 224 -9.41 -8.58 1.91
N LYS A 225 -9.66 -9.36 0.85
CA LYS A 225 -10.63 -10.46 0.86
C LYS A 225 -10.21 -11.62 1.77
N ALA A 226 -8.92 -11.86 1.92
CA ALA A 226 -8.37 -12.90 2.78
C ALA A 226 -8.31 -12.49 4.27
N GLY A 227 -8.76 -11.28 4.63
CA GLY A 227 -8.96 -10.91 6.02
C GLY A 227 -8.35 -9.58 6.48
N MET A 228 -7.50 -8.92 5.65
CA MET A 228 -6.83 -7.66 6.03
C MET A 228 -7.75 -6.46 5.82
N THR A 229 -8.81 -6.43 6.60
CA THR A 229 -9.85 -5.39 6.60
C THR A 229 -10.30 -5.10 8.02
N ARG A 230 -10.62 -3.84 8.30
CA ARG A 230 -11.31 -3.35 9.49
C ARG A 230 -12.34 -2.30 9.10
N VAL A 231 -13.17 -1.96 10.04
CA VAL A 231 -14.11 -0.84 9.97
C VAL A 231 -13.77 0.16 11.05
N ILE A 232 -13.51 1.38 10.67
CA ILE A 232 -13.49 2.50 11.59
C ILE A 232 -14.95 2.86 11.90
N SER A 233 -15.37 2.67 13.12
CA SER A 233 -16.76 2.89 13.56
C SER A 233 -16.81 3.87 14.73
N TYR A 234 -17.65 4.88 14.61
CA TYR A 234 -17.75 5.93 15.61
C TYR A 234 -18.56 5.48 16.83
N ALA A 235 -18.04 5.75 18.03
CA ALA A 235 -18.62 5.29 19.30
C ALA A 235 -20.02 5.87 19.57
N GLU A 236 -20.32 7.01 18.97
CA GLU A 236 -21.62 7.71 19.09
C GLU A 236 -22.78 6.90 18.47
N GLN A 237 -22.49 5.92 17.64
CA GLN A 237 -23.51 5.00 17.12
C GLN A 237 -24.02 3.99 18.16
N GLY A 238 -23.41 3.99 19.35
CA GLY A 238 -23.80 3.15 20.47
C GLY A 238 -22.99 1.85 20.58
N PRO A 239 -22.98 1.23 21.77
CA PRO A 239 -22.16 0.04 22.05
C PRO A 239 -22.59 -1.19 21.25
N ASP A 240 -23.88 -1.29 20.94
CA ASP A 240 -24.48 -2.43 20.21
C ASP A 240 -24.46 -2.25 18.71
N HIS A 241 -23.97 -1.11 18.23
CA HIS A 241 -23.89 -0.87 16.78
C HIS A 241 -22.93 -1.86 16.14
N GLN A 242 -23.43 -2.59 15.15
CA GLN A 242 -22.64 -3.46 14.29
C GLN A 242 -22.49 -2.81 12.92
N PRO A 243 -21.25 -2.57 12.45
CA PRO A 243 -21.02 -2.01 11.13
C PRO A 243 -21.72 -2.82 10.04
N LYS A 244 -22.52 -2.15 9.21
CA LYS A 244 -23.26 -2.80 8.10
C LYS A 244 -22.41 -2.85 6.83
N ILE A 245 -21.17 -3.27 6.95
CA ILE A 245 -20.36 -3.47 5.76
C ILE A 245 -20.64 -4.86 5.21
N HIS A 246 -21.30 -4.88 4.07
CA HIS A 246 -21.50 -6.07 3.27
C HIS A 246 -20.19 -6.46 2.54
N LEU A 247 -19.14 -6.74 3.30
CA LEU A 247 -18.05 -7.53 2.75
C LEU A 247 -18.66 -8.91 2.49
N LYS A 248 -19.07 -9.16 1.25
CA LYS A 248 -19.35 -10.54 0.83
C LYS A 248 -18.03 -11.29 0.98
N HIS A 249 -17.84 -11.81 2.16
CA HIS A 249 -16.71 -12.68 2.45
C HIS A 249 -16.99 -14.00 1.75
N VAL A 250 -16.55 -14.06 0.53
CA VAL A 250 -16.46 -15.33 -0.16
C VAL A 250 -15.22 -16.00 0.41
N ASN A 251 -15.41 -17.00 1.25
CA ASN A 251 -14.36 -17.92 1.65
C ASN A 251 -14.52 -19.20 0.82
N PRO A 252 -14.28 -19.15 -0.49
CA PRO A 252 -14.39 -20.33 -1.33
C PRO A 252 -13.26 -21.28 -0.96
N TRP A 253 -13.53 -22.55 -1.03
CA TRP A 253 -12.49 -23.52 -1.16
C TRP A 253 -11.70 -23.22 -2.44
N GLN A 254 -10.39 -23.02 -2.28
CA GLN A 254 -9.48 -22.82 -3.40
C GLN A 254 -8.80 -24.16 -3.67
N PHE A 255 -8.59 -24.42 -4.95
CA PHE A 255 -7.91 -25.63 -5.39
C PHE A 255 -6.57 -25.21 -6.03
N THR A 256 -5.50 -25.87 -5.60
CA THR A 256 -4.17 -25.69 -6.18
C THR A 256 -3.63 -27.01 -6.68
N VAL A 257 -2.90 -26.94 -7.77
CA VAL A 257 -2.07 -28.02 -8.27
C VAL A 257 -0.69 -27.42 -8.53
N ASP A 258 0.29 -27.90 -7.80
CA ASP A 258 1.68 -27.56 -8.01
C ASP A 258 2.42 -28.83 -8.47
N GLY A 259 3.27 -28.74 -9.46
CA GLY A 259 4.01 -29.91 -9.91
C GLY A 259 5.27 -29.56 -10.71
N THR A 260 6.28 -30.37 -10.52
CA THR A 260 7.53 -30.32 -11.28
C THR A 260 7.68 -31.60 -12.09
N VAL A 261 7.93 -31.45 -13.39
CA VAL A 261 8.26 -32.55 -14.27
C VAL A 261 9.71 -32.43 -14.70
N GLN A 262 10.53 -33.41 -14.34
CA GLN A 262 11.90 -33.54 -14.80
C GLN A 262 12.05 -34.91 -15.50
N GLY A 263 13.02 -35.04 -16.36
CA GLY A 263 13.09 -36.15 -17.33
C GLY A 263 12.91 -37.59 -16.80
N ASN A 264 13.08 -37.80 -15.49
CA ASN A 264 12.98 -39.11 -14.85
C ASN A 264 12.13 -39.13 -13.58
N PHE A 265 11.59 -37.99 -13.14
CA PHE A 265 10.66 -37.95 -12.02
C PHE A 265 9.63 -36.83 -12.17
N THR A 266 8.50 -37.01 -11.49
CA THR A 266 7.47 -36.00 -11.29
C THR A 266 7.15 -35.95 -9.81
N GLU A 267 7.07 -34.75 -9.30
CA GLU A 267 6.59 -34.51 -7.93
C GLU A 267 5.61 -33.36 -7.94
N GLY A 268 4.70 -33.35 -7.01
CA GLY A 268 3.77 -32.25 -6.92
C GLY A 268 2.84 -32.38 -5.73
N SER A 269 1.99 -31.38 -5.58
CA SER A 269 0.94 -31.39 -4.62
C SER A 269 -0.38 -30.94 -5.23
N THR A 270 -1.46 -31.48 -4.71
CA THR A 270 -2.82 -31.10 -5.04
C THR A 270 -3.52 -30.76 -3.75
N GLY A 271 -4.18 -29.63 -3.66
CA GLY A 271 -4.78 -29.24 -2.40
C GLY A 271 -6.03 -28.40 -2.52
N TRP A 272 -6.87 -28.48 -1.50
CA TRP A 272 -7.99 -27.59 -1.24
C TRP A 272 -7.71 -26.84 0.05
N TYR A 273 -7.90 -25.55 0.04
CA TYR A 273 -7.75 -24.73 1.22
C TYR A 273 -8.77 -23.60 1.28
N ASN A 274 -9.04 -23.18 2.47
CA ASN A 274 -9.75 -21.93 2.75
C ASN A 274 -9.04 -21.24 3.95
N ASP A 275 -9.62 -20.16 4.48
CA ASP A 275 -9.04 -19.42 5.60
C ASP A 275 -8.85 -20.24 6.91
N ARG A 276 -9.41 -21.44 7.01
CA ARG A 276 -9.38 -22.27 8.23
C ARG A 276 -8.83 -23.68 8.03
N HIS A 277 -8.93 -24.20 6.81
CA HIS A 277 -8.63 -25.62 6.57
C HIS A 277 -7.75 -25.76 5.32
N ARG A 278 -6.85 -26.70 5.38
CA ARG A 278 -6.07 -27.17 4.23
C ARG A 278 -6.14 -28.69 4.19
N VAL A 279 -6.44 -29.21 3.03
CA VAL A 279 -6.30 -30.64 2.68
C VAL A 279 -5.37 -30.71 1.48
N ALA A 280 -4.26 -31.39 1.60
CA ALA A 280 -3.31 -31.55 0.51
C ALA A 280 -2.94 -33.03 0.35
N LEU A 281 -2.66 -33.40 -0.90
CA LEU A 281 -2.09 -34.68 -1.30
C LEU A 281 -0.81 -34.41 -2.08
N ASP A 282 0.29 -34.95 -1.59
CA ASP A 282 1.58 -34.90 -2.28
C ASP A 282 1.74 -36.19 -3.11
N TRP A 283 2.30 -36.08 -4.33
CA TRP A 283 2.53 -37.19 -5.27
C TRP A 283 3.81 -37.05 -6.05
#